data_98b2a119105a682b5197063745f98b20
#
_entry.id   98b2a119105a682b5197063745f98b20
#
_cell.length_a   1.000
_cell.length_b   1.000
_cell.length_c   1.000
_cell.angle_alpha   90.00
_cell.angle_beta   90.00
_cell.angle_gamma   90.00
#
_symmetry.space_group_name_H-M   'P 1'
#
loop_
_entity.id
_entity.type
_entity.pdbx_description
1 polymer ?
#
loop_
_entity_poly.entity_id
_entity_poly.type
_entity_poly.pdbx_seq_one_letter_code
_entity_poly.pdbx_strand_id
1 'polypeptide(L)'
;MYNKKFRDEYGEMVIACDHSSWRKEVFPQYKASRKKGREESSLDWNEIFRVINQVREEIRDNMPYKVIHVERCEADDIIGVLVHDTQEFGRHQKVMIVSADKDFIQLHKFNNVRQYSPMQKKFVEHENPRLYAFEHILKGDSGDGVPNVLSEDNVFVEGIRQTPLSKKKMDAILQDLDDGELLYAASWYRNYQRNDTLINLENTPKELKTEIINKFEVQPPRGAGKILNYFVKNRCKMLIECIEDFNNG
;
A
#
# COMPACT_ATOMS: atom_id res chain seq x y z
N MET A 1 15.54 -13.10 6.34
CA MET A 1 15.07 -13.76 5.10
C MET A 1 14.96 -12.77 3.93
N TYR A 2 13.98 -11.82 3.86
CA TYR A 2 13.86 -10.90 2.71
C TYR A 2 15.00 -9.89 2.64
N ASN A 3 15.45 -9.35 3.77
CA ASN A 3 16.63 -8.50 3.85
C ASN A 3 17.83 -9.18 3.17
N LYS A 4 18.20 -10.38 3.62
CA LYS A 4 19.29 -11.17 3.02
C LYS A 4 19.09 -11.46 1.52
N LYS A 5 17.82 -11.66 1.09
CA LYS A 5 17.50 -12.01 -0.30
C LYS A 5 17.66 -10.83 -1.26
N PHE A 6 17.32 -9.61 -0.84
CA PHE A 6 17.15 -8.49 -1.75
C PHE A 6 18.10 -7.33 -1.49
N ARG A 7 18.74 -7.26 -0.31
CA ARG A 7 19.54 -6.10 0.10
C ARG A 7 20.67 -5.74 -0.88
N ASP A 8 21.38 -6.73 -1.39
CA ASP A 8 22.56 -6.50 -2.25
C ASP A 8 22.20 -5.80 -3.56
N GLU A 9 20.96 -5.99 -4.05
CA GLU A 9 20.48 -5.37 -5.28
C GLU A 9 19.65 -4.11 -5.03
N TYR A 10 18.87 -4.08 -3.94
CA TYR A 10 17.84 -3.04 -3.70
C TYR A 10 18.15 -2.15 -2.49
N GLY A 11 19.22 -2.44 -1.76
CA GLY A 11 19.64 -1.62 -0.63
C GLY A 11 18.85 -1.88 0.66
N GLU A 12 18.71 -0.82 1.44
CA GLU A 12 18.17 -0.87 2.80
C GLU A 12 16.68 -1.24 2.85
N MET A 13 16.32 -2.08 3.85
CA MET A 13 14.93 -2.43 4.09
C MET A 13 14.19 -1.30 4.81
N VAL A 14 13.03 -0.93 4.25
CA VAL A 14 12.06 0.00 4.85
C VAL A 14 10.77 -0.75 5.16
N ILE A 15 10.24 -0.58 6.37
CA ILE A 15 8.99 -1.19 6.82
C ILE A 15 7.92 -0.11 6.85
N ALA A 16 6.94 -0.20 5.95
CA ALA A 16 5.76 0.66 5.93
C ALA A 16 4.67 0.08 6.84
N CYS A 17 4.09 0.91 7.70
CA CYS A 17 3.11 0.49 8.69
C CYS A 17 1.80 1.26 8.53
N ASP A 18 0.68 0.53 8.59
CA ASP A 18 -0.66 1.10 8.50
C ASP A 18 -1.02 1.99 9.69
N HIS A 19 -1.78 3.03 9.38
CA HIS A 19 -2.60 3.81 10.31
C HIS A 19 -4.04 3.90 9.79
N SER A 20 -4.88 4.76 10.37
CA SER A 20 -6.20 5.10 9.79
C SER A 20 -6.03 5.77 8.43
N SER A 21 -6.94 5.50 7.49
CA SER A 21 -6.82 6.05 6.14
C SER A 21 -7.45 7.43 6.00
N TRP A 22 -6.75 8.37 5.37
CA TRP A 22 -7.26 9.68 4.94
C TRP A 22 -8.45 9.54 3.97
N ARG A 23 -8.54 8.39 3.26
CA ARG A 23 -9.63 8.12 2.31
C ARG A 23 -11.01 8.16 2.97
N LYS A 24 -11.11 7.87 4.27
CA LYS A 24 -12.37 7.96 5.02
C LYS A 24 -12.90 9.39 5.16
N GLU A 25 -12.05 10.37 5.06
CA GLU A 25 -12.45 11.79 5.14
C GLU A 25 -13.14 12.23 3.84
N VAL A 26 -12.72 11.66 2.71
CA VAL A 26 -13.30 11.97 1.39
C VAL A 26 -14.39 10.98 0.96
N PHE A 27 -14.34 9.75 1.50
CA PHE A 27 -15.32 8.70 1.22
C PHE A 27 -15.62 7.90 2.50
N PRO A 28 -16.64 8.27 3.28
CA PRO A 28 -16.96 7.64 4.57
C PRO A 28 -17.24 6.13 4.50
N GLN A 29 -17.66 5.63 3.33
CA GLN A 29 -17.93 4.20 3.08
C GLN A 29 -16.65 3.38 2.92
N TYR A 30 -15.47 4.03 2.78
CA TYR A 30 -14.19 3.35 2.62
C TYR A 30 -13.91 2.39 3.78
N LYS A 31 -13.76 1.10 3.46
CA LYS A 31 -13.52 0.01 4.43
C LYS A 31 -14.58 -0.11 5.55
N ALA A 32 -15.80 0.41 5.33
CA ALA A 32 -16.84 0.37 6.36
C ALA A 32 -17.24 -1.07 6.76
N SER A 33 -17.27 -2.01 5.82
CA SER A 33 -17.56 -3.42 6.07
C SER A 33 -16.57 -4.09 7.02
N ARG A 34 -15.30 -3.63 7.04
CA ARG A 34 -14.27 -4.19 7.94
C ARG A 34 -14.56 -3.94 9.42
N LYS A 35 -15.23 -2.81 9.74
CA LYS A 35 -15.65 -2.52 11.11
C LYS A 35 -16.70 -3.53 11.57
N LYS A 36 -17.75 -3.75 10.77
CA LYS A 36 -18.80 -4.74 11.04
C LYS A 36 -18.22 -6.15 11.19
N GLY A 37 -17.33 -6.58 10.28
CA GLY A 37 -16.69 -7.89 10.37
C GLY A 37 -15.83 -8.07 11.63
N ARG A 38 -15.21 -6.99 12.16
CA ARG A 38 -14.50 -7.06 13.43
C ARG A 38 -15.45 -7.17 14.63
N GLU A 39 -16.56 -6.44 14.61
CA GLU A 39 -17.59 -6.49 15.67
C GLU A 39 -18.27 -7.86 15.77
N GLU A 40 -18.42 -8.55 14.63
CA GLU A 40 -18.98 -9.90 14.55
C GLU A 40 -17.94 -11.01 14.84
N SER A 41 -16.67 -10.66 14.96
CA SER A 41 -15.58 -11.62 15.20
C SER A 41 -15.45 -11.96 16.69
N SER A 42 -15.08 -13.22 16.98
CA SER A 42 -14.75 -13.68 18.35
C SER A 42 -13.36 -13.25 18.83
N LEU A 43 -12.56 -12.59 17.98
CA LEU A 43 -11.20 -12.16 18.31
C LEU A 43 -11.21 -10.85 19.08
N ASP A 44 -10.30 -10.72 20.07
CA ASP A 44 -10.04 -9.44 20.72
C ASP A 44 -9.17 -8.55 19.83
N TRP A 45 -9.82 -7.76 18.97
CA TRP A 45 -9.15 -6.86 18.06
C TRP A 45 -8.37 -5.74 18.75
N ASN A 46 -8.75 -5.34 19.95
CA ASN A 46 -8.02 -4.34 20.72
C ASN A 46 -6.66 -4.89 21.15
N GLU A 47 -6.65 -6.13 21.64
CA GLU A 47 -5.40 -6.80 22.03
C GLU A 47 -4.51 -7.08 20.81
N ILE A 48 -5.09 -7.51 19.67
CA ILE A 48 -4.36 -7.70 18.41
C ILE A 48 -3.68 -6.39 17.98
N PHE A 49 -4.39 -5.27 17.96
CA PHE A 49 -3.82 -3.98 17.59
C PHE A 49 -2.77 -3.50 18.60
N ARG A 50 -2.99 -3.74 19.89
CA ARG A 50 -2.00 -3.43 20.93
C ARG A 50 -0.68 -4.16 20.67
N VAL A 51 -0.75 -5.46 20.38
CA VAL A 51 0.43 -6.29 20.08
C VAL A 51 1.12 -5.84 18.79
N ILE A 52 0.37 -5.58 17.72
CA ILE A 52 0.93 -5.08 16.45
C ILE A 52 1.68 -3.76 16.66
N ASN A 53 1.08 -2.82 17.40
CA ASN A 53 1.71 -1.55 17.73
C ASN A 53 2.99 -1.75 18.57
N GLN A 54 2.95 -2.64 19.55
CA GLN A 54 4.13 -2.98 20.35
C GLN A 54 5.24 -3.54 19.46
N VAL A 55 4.95 -4.50 18.59
CA VAL A 55 5.94 -5.09 17.66
C VAL A 55 6.54 -4.03 16.74
N ARG A 56 5.72 -3.11 16.22
CA ARG A 56 6.20 -1.98 15.40
C ARG A 56 7.24 -1.14 16.16
N GLU A 57 6.92 -0.75 17.39
CA GLU A 57 7.82 0.06 18.23
C GLU A 57 9.12 -0.72 18.57
N GLU A 58 8.99 -2.00 18.89
CA GLU A 58 10.13 -2.86 19.19
C GLU A 58 11.06 -3.02 17.97
N ILE A 59 10.51 -3.19 16.75
CA ILE A 59 11.29 -3.22 15.52
C ILE A 59 11.98 -1.88 15.29
N ARG A 60 11.26 -0.77 15.41
CA ARG A 60 11.82 0.59 15.22
C ARG A 60 12.99 0.86 16.18
N ASP A 61 12.88 0.43 17.41
CA ASP A 61 13.82 0.78 18.48
C ASP A 61 15.05 -0.14 18.53
N ASN A 62 14.93 -1.38 18.04
CA ASN A 62 15.94 -2.41 18.25
C ASN A 62 16.47 -3.04 16.95
N MET A 63 15.81 -2.87 15.80
CA MET A 63 16.25 -3.46 14.53
C MET A 63 16.93 -2.41 13.64
N PRO A 64 17.82 -2.83 12.72
CA PRO A 64 18.53 -1.92 11.82
C PRO A 64 17.68 -1.52 10.59
N TYR A 65 16.38 -1.28 10.79
CA TYR A 65 15.45 -0.94 9.70
C TYR A 65 14.82 0.43 9.92
N LYS A 66 14.49 1.10 8.83
CA LYS A 66 13.59 2.24 8.87
C LYS A 66 12.16 1.74 9.02
N VAL A 67 11.43 2.25 10.00
CA VAL A 67 10.02 1.93 10.23
C VAL A 67 9.21 3.19 10.06
N ILE A 68 8.47 3.29 8.96
CA ILE A 68 7.68 4.46 8.62
C ILE A 68 6.22 4.21 8.98
N HIS A 69 5.72 5.07 9.85
CA HIS A 69 4.32 5.09 10.29
C HIS A 69 3.87 6.55 10.35
N VAL A 70 2.84 6.88 9.58
CA VAL A 70 2.31 8.24 9.42
C VAL A 70 0.84 8.23 9.75
N GLU A 71 0.39 9.18 10.56
CA GLU A 71 -1.04 9.34 10.84
C GLU A 71 -1.82 9.54 9.54
N ARG A 72 -3.02 8.97 9.49
CA ARG A 72 -3.91 9.04 8.32
C ARG A 72 -3.39 8.34 7.05
N CYS A 73 -2.23 7.66 7.08
CA CYS A 73 -1.67 6.93 5.95
C CYS A 73 -1.77 5.42 6.14
N GLU A 74 -2.14 4.72 5.08
CA GLU A 74 -1.97 3.28 4.97
C GLU A 74 -0.54 2.96 4.52
N ALA A 75 -0.09 1.73 4.70
CA ALA A 75 1.21 1.28 4.22
C ALA A 75 1.36 1.49 2.71
N ASP A 76 0.27 1.36 1.98
CA ASP A 76 0.22 1.55 0.53
C ASP A 76 0.56 2.99 0.12
N ASP A 77 0.06 3.99 0.87
CA ASP A 77 0.42 5.39 0.65
C ASP A 77 1.92 5.61 0.86
N ILE A 78 2.46 5.03 1.93
CA ILE A 78 3.88 5.15 2.26
C ILE A 78 4.75 4.54 1.16
N ILE A 79 4.41 3.32 0.72
CA ILE A 79 5.14 2.63 -0.35
C ILE A 79 5.01 3.41 -1.67
N GLY A 80 3.81 3.84 -2.03
CA GLY A 80 3.55 4.63 -3.24
C GLY A 80 4.40 5.89 -3.28
N VAL A 81 4.38 6.68 -2.21
CA VAL A 81 5.13 7.95 -2.12
C VAL A 81 6.63 7.72 -2.19
N LEU A 82 7.17 6.75 -1.43
CA LEU A 82 8.61 6.48 -1.43
C LEU A 82 9.09 5.92 -2.77
N VAL A 83 8.28 5.08 -3.43
CA VAL A 83 8.59 4.61 -4.80
C VAL A 83 8.67 5.79 -5.76
N HIS A 84 7.68 6.68 -5.76
CA HIS A 84 7.69 7.88 -6.63
C HIS A 84 8.91 8.76 -6.37
N ASP A 85 9.25 9.05 -5.10
CA ASP A 85 10.43 9.84 -4.75
C ASP A 85 11.73 9.23 -5.30
N THR A 86 11.86 7.91 -5.27
CA THR A 86 13.05 7.23 -5.83
C THR A 86 13.19 7.35 -7.36
N GLN A 87 12.11 7.74 -8.06
CA GLN A 87 12.08 7.89 -9.51
C GLN A 87 12.19 9.34 -9.97
N GLU A 88 12.03 10.30 -9.07
CA GLU A 88 12.08 11.72 -9.38
C GLU A 88 13.52 12.24 -9.54
N PHE A 89 13.68 13.39 -10.20
CA PHE A 89 14.94 14.12 -10.36
C PHE A 89 16.10 13.29 -10.92
N GLY A 90 15.82 12.28 -11.75
CA GLY A 90 16.83 11.43 -12.37
C GLY A 90 17.46 10.39 -11.43
N ARG A 91 16.91 10.17 -10.26
CA ARG A 91 17.42 9.18 -9.29
C ARG A 91 17.33 7.74 -9.81
N HIS A 92 16.20 7.34 -10.37
CA HIS A 92 15.94 6.02 -10.97
C HIS A 92 16.46 4.84 -10.12
N GLN A 93 16.22 4.86 -8.83
CA GLN A 93 16.71 3.81 -7.93
C GLN A 93 15.93 2.51 -8.12
N LYS A 94 16.60 1.38 -7.97
CA LYS A 94 15.94 0.07 -7.96
C LYS A 94 15.12 -0.08 -6.67
N VAL A 95 13.88 -0.54 -6.81
CA VAL A 95 12.99 -0.78 -5.68
C VAL A 95 12.42 -2.20 -5.74
N MET A 96 12.46 -2.90 -4.61
CA MET A 96 11.77 -4.17 -4.41
C MET A 96 10.62 -3.99 -3.42
N ILE A 97 9.38 -4.07 -3.90
CA ILE A 97 8.19 -4.10 -3.06
C ILE A 97 7.95 -5.54 -2.61
N VAL A 98 7.98 -5.79 -1.30
CA VAL A 98 7.72 -7.13 -0.74
C VAL A 98 6.29 -7.16 -0.21
N SER A 99 5.35 -7.42 -1.10
CA SER A 99 3.91 -7.48 -0.81
C SER A 99 3.18 -8.38 -1.81
N ALA A 100 2.10 -9.03 -1.36
CA ALA A 100 1.19 -9.77 -2.22
C ALA A 100 0.07 -8.90 -2.81
N ASP A 101 -0.03 -7.63 -2.38
CA ASP A 101 -1.08 -6.73 -2.78
C ASP A 101 -0.95 -6.34 -4.27
N LYS A 102 -2.06 -6.44 -4.98
CA LYS A 102 -2.10 -6.15 -6.42
C LYS A 102 -2.17 -4.65 -6.73
N ASP A 103 -2.46 -3.82 -5.74
CA ASP A 103 -2.52 -2.38 -5.92
C ASP A 103 -1.16 -1.80 -6.28
N PHE A 104 -0.07 -2.47 -5.86
CA PHE A 104 1.29 -2.11 -6.25
C PHE A 104 1.64 -2.38 -7.71
N ILE A 105 0.81 -3.12 -8.47
CA ILE A 105 1.03 -3.30 -9.92
C ILE A 105 1.05 -1.96 -10.63
N GLN A 106 0.30 -0.95 -10.17
CA GLN A 106 0.34 0.40 -10.73
C GLN A 106 1.73 1.06 -10.68
N LEU A 107 2.61 0.63 -9.75
CA LEU A 107 3.98 1.11 -9.62
C LEU A 107 4.96 0.41 -10.57
N HIS A 108 4.57 -0.70 -11.20
CA HIS A 108 5.40 -1.38 -12.22
C HIS A 108 5.50 -0.58 -13.54
N LYS A 109 4.82 0.57 -13.65
CA LYS A 109 5.08 1.55 -14.73
C LYS A 109 6.52 2.05 -14.76
N PHE A 110 7.24 1.92 -13.63
CA PHE A 110 8.67 2.20 -13.53
C PHE A 110 9.49 0.92 -13.75
N ASN A 111 10.34 0.89 -14.77
CA ASN A 111 11.08 -0.30 -15.20
C ASN A 111 12.02 -0.89 -14.13
N ASN A 112 12.44 -0.09 -13.16
CA ASN A 112 13.35 -0.46 -12.06
C ASN A 112 12.62 -0.75 -10.74
N VAL A 113 11.29 -0.79 -10.75
CA VAL A 113 10.45 -1.20 -9.63
C VAL A 113 9.95 -2.62 -9.87
N ARG A 114 10.18 -3.51 -8.92
CA ARG A 114 9.72 -4.89 -8.95
C ARG A 114 8.95 -5.23 -7.69
N GLN A 115 8.10 -6.23 -7.77
CA GLN A 115 7.30 -6.71 -6.65
C GLN A 115 7.50 -8.21 -6.44
N TYR A 116 7.65 -8.61 -5.18
CA TYR A 116 7.73 -10.01 -4.78
C TYR A 116 6.61 -10.36 -3.81
N SER A 117 5.82 -11.37 -4.14
CA SER A 117 4.77 -11.87 -3.26
C SER A 117 5.34 -12.87 -2.24
N PRO A 118 5.34 -12.55 -0.94
CA PRO A 118 5.77 -13.48 0.11
C PRO A 118 4.92 -14.74 0.18
N MET A 119 3.61 -14.59 -0.04
CA MET A 119 2.64 -15.70 0.00
C MET A 119 2.85 -16.70 -1.13
N GLN A 120 3.04 -16.19 -2.34
CA GLN A 120 3.23 -17.03 -3.53
C GLN A 120 4.70 -17.41 -3.76
N LYS A 121 5.62 -16.77 -3.03
CA LYS A 121 7.08 -16.95 -3.15
C LYS A 121 7.61 -16.72 -4.58
N LYS A 122 6.99 -15.78 -5.32
CA LYS A 122 7.32 -15.42 -6.70
C LYS A 122 7.21 -13.92 -6.96
N PHE A 123 7.81 -13.47 -8.04
CA PHE A 123 7.62 -12.11 -8.53
C PHE A 123 6.19 -11.93 -9.03
N VAL A 124 5.65 -10.74 -8.81
CA VAL A 124 4.40 -10.29 -9.41
C VAL A 124 4.77 -9.53 -10.68
N GLU A 125 4.24 -9.96 -11.81
CA GLU A 125 4.50 -9.35 -13.12
C GLU A 125 3.18 -9.05 -13.80
N HIS A 126 3.13 -7.96 -14.55
CA HIS A 126 1.97 -7.59 -15.34
C HIS A 126 2.42 -6.96 -16.67
N GLU A 127 1.81 -7.41 -17.78
CA GLU A 127 2.21 -6.97 -19.13
C GLU A 127 1.95 -5.48 -19.36
N ASN A 128 0.85 -4.94 -18.82
CA ASN A 128 0.49 -3.54 -18.96
C ASN A 128 0.02 -2.94 -17.63
N PRO A 129 0.95 -2.46 -16.78
CA PRO A 129 0.61 -1.89 -15.47
C PRO A 129 -0.30 -0.65 -15.55
N ARG A 130 -0.17 0.17 -16.60
CA ARG A 130 -1.02 1.35 -16.79
C ARG A 130 -2.47 0.97 -17.08
N LEU A 131 -2.67 0.04 -18.00
CA LEU A 131 -4.01 -0.48 -18.30
C LEU A 131 -4.61 -1.16 -17.07
N TYR A 132 -3.80 -1.93 -16.32
CA TYR A 132 -4.25 -2.54 -15.07
C TYR A 132 -4.78 -1.50 -14.08
N ALA A 133 -4.03 -0.42 -13.86
CA ALA A 133 -4.44 0.66 -12.96
C ALA A 133 -5.76 1.32 -13.41
N PHE A 134 -5.90 1.61 -14.71
CA PHE A 134 -7.15 2.13 -15.27
C PHE A 134 -8.33 1.18 -15.07
N GLU A 135 -8.16 -0.08 -15.43
CA GLU A 135 -9.22 -1.07 -15.23
C GLU A 135 -9.59 -1.21 -13.75
N HIS A 136 -8.62 -1.13 -12.84
CA HIS A 136 -8.85 -1.19 -11.41
C HIS A 136 -9.69 0.01 -10.93
N ILE A 137 -9.36 1.22 -11.36
CA ILE A 137 -10.16 2.43 -11.10
C ILE A 137 -11.60 2.26 -11.60
N LEU A 138 -11.79 1.74 -12.82
CA LEU A 138 -13.13 1.54 -13.38
C LEU A 138 -13.93 0.47 -12.60
N LYS A 139 -13.28 -0.62 -12.22
CA LYS A 139 -13.90 -1.74 -11.49
C LYS A 139 -14.18 -1.41 -10.03
N GLY A 140 -13.45 -0.46 -9.45
CA GLY A 140 -13.44 -0.22 -8.02
C GLY A 140 -12.76 -1.34 -7.26
N ASP A 141 -12.82 -1.27 -5.94
CA ASP A 141 -12.31 -2.28 -5.01
C ASP A 141 -13.39 -2.68 -3.99
N SER A 142 -13.98 -3.84 -4.18
CA SER A 142 -15.01 -4.34 -3.27
C SER A 142 -14.47 -4.69 -1.87
N GLY A 143 -13.19 -5.04 -1.75
CA GLY A 143 -12.51 -5.30 -0.48
C GLY A 143 -12.36 -4.05 0.37
N ASP A 144 -12.23 -2.91 -0.28
CA ASP A 144 -12.13 -1.60 0.33
C ASP A 144 -13.46 -0.82 0.34
N GLY A 145 -14.51 -1.43 -0.20
CA GLY A 145 -15.84 -0.83 -0.25
C GLY A 145 -15.96 0.27 -1.31
N VAL A 146 -15.10 0.27 -2.33
CA VAL A 146 -15.11 1.21 -3.45
C VAL A 146 -15.89 0.62 -4.62
N PRO A 147 -17.09 1.13 -4.96
CA PRO A 147 -17.89 0.60 -6.05
C PRO A 147 -17.28 0.89 -7.43
N ASN A 148 -17.67 0.12 -8.44
CA ASN A 148 -17.33 0.43 -9.82
C ASN A 148 -17.95 1.76 -10.27
N VAL A 149 -17.44 2.31 -11.36
CA VAL A 149 -17.81 3.65 -11.84
C VAL A 149 -19.29 3.80 -12.27
N LEU A 150 -20.02 2.71 -12.47
CA LEU A 150 -21.45 2.72 -12.83
C LEU A 150 -22.37 2.58 -11.62
N SER A 151 -21.81 2.47 -10.40
CA SER A 151 -22.57 2.16 -9.19
C SER A 151 -22.54 3.32 -8.19
N GLU A 152 -23.61 3.43 -7.39
CA GLU A 152 -23.73 4.43 -6.33
C GLU A 152 -22.77 4.15 -5.18
N ASP A 153 -22.49 5.18 -4.38
CA ASP A 153 -21.52 5.15 -3.29
C ASP A 153 -21.85 4.16 -2.17
N ASN A 154 -23.13 3.91 -1.94
CA ASN A 154 -23.66 3.16 -0.80
C ASN A 154 -23.89 1.67 -1.06
N VAL A 155 -23.64 1.18 -2.27
CA VAL A 155 -24.03 -0.20 -2.67
C VAL A 155 -23.51 -1.28 -1.73
N PHE A 156 -22.28 -1.12 -1.21
CA PHE A 156 -21.69 -2.10 -0.28
C PHE A 156 -22.19 -1.95 1.17
N VAL A 157 -22.60 -0.74 1.56
CA VAL A 157 -23.16 -0.48 2.89
C VAL A 157 -24.60 -1.01 2.98
N GLU A 158 -25.37 -0.80 1.92
CA GLU A 158 -26.77 -1.23 1.84
C GLU A 158 -26.94 -2.68 1.33
N GLY A 159 -25.84 -3.33 0.92
CA GLY A 159 -25.88 -4.69 0.38
C GLY A 159 -26.57 -4.78 -0.99
N ILE A 160 -26.60 -3.69 -1.75
CA ILE A 160 -27.18 -3.63 -3.09
C ILE A 160 -26.20 -4.18 -4.11
N ARG A 161 -26.73 -4.85 -5.14
CA ARG A 161 -25.89 -5.35 -6.24
C ARG A 161 -25.38 -4.19 -7.09
N GLN A 162 -24.08 -4.18 -7.38
CA GLN A 162 -23.48 -3.21 -8.29
C GLN A 162 -24.08 -3.30 -9.71
N THR A 163 -24.11 -2.16 -10.40
CA THR A 163 -24.41 -2.12 -11.84
C THR A 163 -23.33 -2.90 -12.61
N PRO A 164 -23.70 -3.84 -13.49
CA PRO A 164 -22.72 -4.63 -14.23
C PRO A 164 -21.83 -3.77 -15.13
N LEU A 165 -20.53 -3.89 -14.95
CA LEU A 165 -19.50 -3.26 -15.77
C LEU A 165 -18.87 -4.31 -16.69
N SER A 166 -19.36 -4.41 -17.94
CA SER A 166 -18.80 -5.33 -18.92
C SER A 166 -17.51 -4.78 -19.53
N LYS A 167 -16.67 -5.66 -20.12
CA LYS A 167 -15.47 -5.25 -20.84
C LYS A 167 -15.79 -4.22 -21.94
N LYS A 168 -16.83 -4.45 -22.74
CA LYS A 168 -17.26 -3.49 -23.77
C LYS A 168 -17.55 -2.09 -23.23
N LYS A 169 -18.17 -2.01 -22.02
CA LYS A 169 -18.42 -0.72 -21.36
C LYS A 169 -17.12 -0.08 -20.86
N MET A 170 -16.19 -0.88 -20.32
CA MET A 170 -14.88 -0.37 -19.92
C MET A 170 -14.09 0.17 -21.11
N ASP A 171 -14.05 -0.58 -22.22
CA ASP A 171 -13.37 -0.15 -23.44
C ASP A 171 -13.95 1.17 -23.98
N ALA A 172 -15.29 1.33 -23.95
CA ALA A 172 -15.94 2.57 -24.34
C ALA A 172 -15.55 3.75 -23.41
N ILE A 173 -15.54 3.54 -22.09
CA ILE A 173 -15.12 4.57 -21.12
C ILE A 173 -13.65 4.95 -21.33
N LEU A 174 -12.78 3.98 -21.60
CA LEU A 174 -11.37 4.26 -21.89
C LEU A 174 -11.22 5.10 -23.16
N GLN A 175 -12.01 4.80 -24.19
CA GLN A 175 -12.03 5.60 -25.42
C GLN A 175 -12.51 7.03 -25.16
N ASP A 176 -13.59 7.22 -24.40
CA ASP A 176 -14.10 8.54 -24.04
C ASP A 176 -13.04 9.37 -23.29
N LEU A 177 -12.25 8.71 -22.39
CA LEU A 177 -11.16 9.36 -21.67
C LEU A 177 -10.01 9.79 -22.58
N ASP A 178 -9.65 8.97 -23.56
CA ASP A 178 -8.59 9.26 -24.53
C ASP A 178 -8.99 10.39 -25.49
N ASP A 179 -10.25 10.42 -25.91
CA ASP A 179 -10.79 11.44 -26.83
C ASP A 179 -10.96 12.80 -26.14
N GLY A 180 -10.99 12.86 -24.81
CA GLY A 180 -11.04 14.10 -24.04
C GLY A 180 -12.31 14.92 -24.17
N GLU A 181 -13.36 14.38 -24.84
CA GLU A 181 -14.61 15.08 -25.08
C GLU A 181 -15.54 15.06 -23.85
N LEU A 182 -15.96 16.25 -23.39
CA LEU A 182 -17.07 16.53 -22.46
C LEU A 182 -17.30 15.49 -21.33
N LEU A 183 -16.23 14.98 -20.75
CA LEU A 183 -16.27 13.95 -19.69
C LEU A 183 -17.17 14.33 -18.51
N TYR A 184 -17.25 15.65 -18.21
CA TYR A 184 -18.05 16.17 -17.10
C TYR A 184 -19.55 15.90 -17.21
N ALA A 185 -20.05 15.66 -18.41
CA ALA A 185 -21.45 15.32 -18.67
C ALA A 185 -21.73 13.81 -18.57
N ALA A 186 -20.71 12.98 -18.55
CA ALA A 186 -20.87 11.54 -18.45
C ALA A 186 -21.28 11.13 -17.03
N SER A 187 -22.33 10.32 -16.90
CA SER A 187 -22.88 9.87 -15.61
C SER A 187 -21.88 9.08 -14.75
N TRP A 188 -20.90 8.45 -15.39
CA TRP A 188 -19.86 7.66 -14.74
C TRP A 188 -18.64 8.49 -14.29
N TYR A 189 -18.46 9.73 -14.79
CA TYR A 189 -17.22 10.50 -14.61
C TYR A 189 -16.96 10.88 -13.15
N ARG A 190 -18.00 11.33 -12.44
CA ARG A 190 -17.91 11.61 -10.98
C ARG A 190 -17.40 10.40 -10.20
N ASN A 191 -17.91 9.21 -10.52
CA ASN A 191 -17.51 7.97 -9.87
C ASN A 191 -16.10 7.54 -10.27
N TYR A 192 -15.68 7.84 -11.50
CA TYR A 192 -14.29 7.68 -11.94
C TYR A 192 -13.35 8.54 -11.09
N GLN A 193 -13.65 9.83 -10.92
CA GLN A 193 -12.85 10.72 -10.07
C GLN A 193 -12.79 10.24 -8.62
N ARG A 194 -13.89 9.76 -8.06
CA ARG A 194 -13.93 9.14 -6.73
C ARG A 194 -12.97 7.95 -6.67
N ASN A 195 -13.07 7.03 -7.61
CA ASN A 195 -12.25 5.83 -7.62
C ASN A 195 -10.78 6.15 -7.87
N ASP A 196 -10.47 7.05 -8.79
CA ASP A 196 -9.10 7.52 -9.02
C ASP A 196 -8.51 8.10 -7.73
N THR A 197 -9.25 8.94 -7.03
CA THR A 197 -8.81 9.50 -5.75
C THR A 197 -8.51 8.42 -4.71
N LEU A 198 -9.31 7.34 -4.64
CA LEU A 198 -9.20 6.32 -3.60
C LEU A 198 -8.19 5.22 -3.93
N ILE A 199 -7.99 4.90 -5.21
CA ILE A 199 -7.23 3.73 -5.67
C ILE A 199 -5.84 4.12 -6.18
N ASN A 200 -5.73 5.25 -6.86
CA ASN A 200 -4.47 5.70 -7.44
C ASN A 200 -3.54 6.24 -6.34
N LEU A 201 -2.42 5.55 -6.12
CA LEU A 201 -1.44 5.90 -5.08
C LEU A 201 -0.76 7.25 -5.33
N GLU A 202 -0.85 7.81 -6.54
CA GLU A 202 -0.39 9.16 -6.83
C GLU A 202 -1.24 10.25 -6.15
N ASN A 203 -2.47 9.94 -5.78
CA ASN A 203 -3.42 10.88 -5.20
C ASN A 203 -3.31 11.03 -3.67
N THR A 204 -2.31 10.41 -3.04
CA THR A 204 -1.99 10.69 -1.63
C THR A 204 -1.86 12.21 -1.42
N PRO A 205 -2.56 12.82 -0.44
CA PRO A 205 -2.51 14.26 -0.17
C PRO A 205 -1.10 14.80 -0.01
N LYS A 206 -0.85 16.00 -0.54
CA LYS A 206 0.50 16.60 -0.59
C LYS A 206 1.15 16.73 0.79
N GLU A 207 0.39 17.12 1.79
CA GLU A 207 0.87 17.22 3.17
C GLU A 207 1.34 15.88 3.71
N LEU A 208 0.62 14.79 3.40
CA LEU A 208 0.99 13.44 3.81
C LEU A 208 2.22 12.93 3.04
N LYS A 209 2.33 13.23 1.74
CA LYS A 209 3.55 12.96 0.97
C LYS A 209 4.77 13.59 1.61
N THR A 210 4.66 14.87 1.97
CA THR A 210 5.75 15.61 2.63
C THR A 210 6.10 14.99 3.98
N GLU A 211 5.10 14.59 4.78
CA GLU A 211 5.34 13.96 6.07
C GLU A 211 6.03 12.59 5.94
N ILE A 212 5.61 11.78 4.95
CA ILE A 212 6.22 10.48 4.66
C ILE A 212 7.72 10.65 4.32
N ILE A 213 8.03 11.56 3.40
CA ILE A 213 9.42 11.83 2.96
C ILE A 213 10.24 12.34 4.14
N ASN A 214 9.75 13.29 4.91
CA ASN A 214 10.45 13.81 6.09
C ASN A 214 10.74 12.69 7.10
N LYS A 215 9.77 11.83 7.39
CA LYS A 215 9.99 10.70 8.30
C LYS A 215 11.01 9.70 7.75
N PHE A 216 11.03 9.47 6.46
CA PHE A 216 12.02 8.62 5.83
C PHE A 216 13.44 9.20 5.91
N GLU A 217 13.60 10.50 5.68
CA GLU A 217 14.91 11.19 5.70
C GLU A 217 15.48 11.32 7.12
N VAL A 218 14.64 11.65 8.11
CA VAL A 218 15.06 11.89 9.49
C VAL A 218 15.40 10.59 10.24
N GLN A 219 14.87 9.44 9.83
CA GLN A 219 15.20 8.19 10.51
C GLN A 219 16.58 7.67 10.07
N PRO A 220 17.62 7.79 10.92
CA PRO A 220 18.88 7.14 10.63
C PRO A 220 18.71 5.62 10.66
N PRO A 221 19.47 4.86 9.87
CA PRO A 221 19.59 3.42 10.03
C PRO A 221 20.02 3.14 11.49
N ARG A 222 19.17 2.46 12.25
CA ARG A 222 19.53 2.13 13.63
C ARG A 222 20.48 0.96 13.62
N GLY A 223 21.64 1.14 14.23
CA GLY A 223 22.75 0.18 14.15
C GLY A 223 22.39 -1.18 14.75
N ALA A 224 23.00 -2.23 14.17
CA ALA A 224 22.92 -3.62 14.60
C ALA A 224 23.29 -3.86 16.08
N GLY A 225 23.95 -2.92 16.76
CA GLY A 225 24.41 -3.06 18.15
C GLY A 225 23.33 -3.28 19.19
N LYS A 226 22.06 -2.98 18.89
CA LYS A 226 20.95 -3.19 19.84
C LYS A 226 20.25 -4.54 19.67
N ILE A 227 20.31 -5.13 18.49
CA ILE A 227 19.52 -6.31 18.12
C ILE A 227 19.87 -7.54 18.96
N LEU A 228 21.16 -7.80 19.20
CA LEU A 228 21.60 -8.93 20.03
C LEU A 228 21.05 -8.82 21.45
N ASN A 229 21.19 -7.65 22.07
CA ASN A 229 20.69 -7.40 23.43
C ASN A 229 19.17 -7.56 23.52
N TYR A 230 18.45 -7.09 22.48
CA TYR A 230 17.00 -7.27 22.39
C TYR A 230 16.63 -8.74 22.29
N PHE A 231 17.28 -9.52 21.42
CA PHE A 231 17.01 -10.96 21.28
C PHE A 231 17.33 -11.76 22.53
N VAL A 232 18.44 -11.45 23.20
CA VAL A 232 18.82 -12.09 24.46
C VAL A 232 17.77 -11.80 25.54
N LYS A 233 17.40 -10.52 25.72
CA LYS A 233 16.40 -10.09 26.69
C LYS A 233 15.04 -10.77 26.48
N ASN A 234 14.62 -10.90 25.23
CA ASN A 234 13.33 -11.49 24.87
C ASN A 234 13.40 -13.00 24.59
N ARG A 235 14.53 -13.64 24.87
CA ARG A 235 14.75 -15.11 24.69
C ARG A 235 14.47 -15.59 23.26
N CYS A 236 14.75 -14.77 22.27
CA CYS A 236 14.56 -15.08 20.83
C CYS A 236 15.70 -15.94 20.30
N LYS A 237 15.90 -17.15 20.86
CA LYS A 237 17.04 -18.03 20.56
C LYS A 237 17.24 -18.26 19.06
N MET A 238 16.18 -18.62 18.33
CA MET A 238 16.24 -18.88 16.89
C MET A 238 16.65 -17.65 16.06
N LEU A 239 16.31 -16.42 16.52
CA LEU A 239 16.71 -15.20 15.84
C LEU A 239 18.17 -14.85 16.12
N ILE A 240 18.71 -15.24 17.29
CA ILE A 240 20.15 -15.09 17.59
C ILE A 240 20.99 -15.94 16.65
N GLU A 241 20.55 -17.17 16.32
CA GLU A 241 21.25 -18.08 15.43
C GLU A 241 21.38 -17.55 13.99
N CYS A 242 20.49 -16.63 13.58
CA CYS A 242 20.51 -16.01 12.25
C CYS A 242 20.68 -14.48 12.30
N ILE A 243 21.35 -13.97 13.33
CA ILE A 243 21.48 -12.53 13.57
C ILE A 243 22.12 -11.77 12.39
N GLU A 244 23.04 -12.41 11.67
CA GLU A 244 23.69 -11.86 10.48
C GLU A 244 22.68 -11.53 9.35
N ASP A 245 21.54 -12.23 9.30
CA ASP A 245 20.49 -11.95 8.30
C ASP A 245 19.80 -10.58 8.51
N PHE A 246 20.00 -9.98 9.70
CA PHE A 246 19.44 -8.67 10.08
C PHE A 246 20.39 -7.50 9.81
N ASN A 247 21.67 -7.77 9.60
CA ASN A 247 22.65 -6.71 9.37
C ASN A 247 22.41 -6.02 8.03
N ASN A 248 22.57 -4.71 8.03
CA ASN A 248 22.47 -3.88 6.82
C ASN A 248 23.86 -3.62 6.18
N GLY A 249 24.77 -4.59 6.30
CA GLY A 249 26.12 -4.48 5.69
C GLY A 249 27.10 -3.75 6.57
#